data_7e97794ec24d2878a688991715a45966
#
_entry.id   7e97794ec24d2878a688991715a45966
#
_cell.length_a   1.000
_cell.length_b   1.000
_cell.length_c   1.000
_cell.angle_alpha   90.00
_cell.angle_beta   90.00
_cell.angle_gamma   90.00
#
_symmetry.space_group_name_H-M   'P 1'
#
loop_
_entity.id
_entity.type
_entity.pdbx_description
1 polymer ?
#
loop_
_entity_poly.entity_id
_entity_poly.type
_entity_poly.pdbx_seq_one_letter_code
_entity_poly.pdbx_strand_id
1 'polypeptide(L)'
;NMAKNFAKKKKGSIAIWQIFEIILFAALVYTFITLWPVFLQKQNVDYIAKTMVRAVETNGRIDSSITDLQHELENDFGVELDDVRWTTQYVPGTNKIQIKSKFELTVTDHATIRIMNPTFGDPLDINVPMSKTLVGVSQVFWK
;
A
#
# COMPACT_ATOMS: atom_id res chain seq x y z
N ASN A 1 47.53 -33.78 -20.58
CA ASN A 1 47.09 -32.53 -21.19
C ASN A 1 45.56 -32.43 -21.35
N MET A 2 44.81 -33.54 -21.62
CA MET A 2 43.34 -33.53 -21.63
C MET A 2 42.74 -33.21 -20.27
N ALA A 3 43.35 -33.71 -19.17
CA ALA A 3 42.86 -33.46 -17.81
C ALA A 3 42.98 -31.98 -17.42
N LYS A 4 44.05 -31.31 -17.83
CA LYS A 4 44.22 -29.86 -17.59
C LYS A 4 43.19 -29.02 -18.36
N ASN A 5 42.84 -29.41 -19.57
CA ASN A 5 41.83 -28.71 -20.36
C ASN A 5 40.41 -28.91 -19.80
N PHE A 6 40.13 -30.09 -19.26
CA PHE A 6 38.86 -30.39 -18.57
C PHE A 6 38.71 -29.57 -17.27
N ALA A 7 39.78 -29.45 -16.49
CA ALA A 7 39.77 -28.65 -15.27
C ALA A 7 39.57 -27.13 -15.58
N LYS A 8 40.19 -26.63 -16.65
CA LYS A 8 39.96 -25.24 -17.11
C LYS A 8 38.51 -24.99 -17.55
N LYS A 9 37.90 -25.92 -18.28
CA LYS A 9 36.49 -25.82 -18.69
C LYS A 9 35.55 -25.83 -17.48
N LYS A 10 35.79 -26.67 -16.49
CA LYS A 10 35.00 -26.70 -15.25
C LYS A 10 35.11 -25.41 -14.47
N LYS A 11 36.31 -24.84 -14.34
CA LYS A 11 36.49 -23.53 -13.67
C LYS A 11 35.76 -22.40 -14.38
N GLY A 12 35.81 -22.36 -15.71
CA GLY A 12 35.10 -21.37 -16.50
C GLY A 12 33.56 -21.48 -16.36
N SER A 13 33.04 -22.70 -16.35
CA SER A 13 31.61 -22.98 -16.16
C SER A 13 31.12 -22.57 -14.77
N ILE A 14 31.91 -22.88 -13.71
CA ILE A 14 31.59 -22.49 -12.34
C ILE A 14 31.60 -20.94 -12.21
N ALA A 15 32.57 -20.26 -12.80
CA ALA A 15 32.65 -18.81 -12.76
C ALA A 15 31.44 -18.14 -13.44
N ILE A 16 31.02 -18.66 -14.60
CA ILE A 16 29.82 -18.19 -15.30
C ILE A 16 28.57 -18.42 -14.45
N TRP A 17 28.46 -19.60 -13.83
CA TRP A 17 27.35 -19.91 -12.95
C TRP A 17 27.28 -18.98 -11.74
N GLN A 18 28.43 -18.69 -11.11
CA GLN A 18 28.51 -17.74 -10.00
C GLN A 18 28.09 -16.33 -10.42
N ILE A 19 28.48 -15.87 -11.61
CA ILE A 19 28.04 -14.58 -12.13
C ILE A 19 26.53 -14.56 -12.30
N PHE A 20 25.94 -15.63 -12.82
CA PHE A 20 24.49 -15.77 -12.95
C PHE A 20 23.78 -15.70 -11.61
N GLU A 21 24.29 -16.39 -10.60
CA GLU A 21 23.74 -16.36 -9.25
C GLU A 21 23.78 -14.94 -8.66
N ILE A 22 24.89 -14.24 -8.84
CA ILE A 22 25.06 -12.87 -8.33
C ILE A 22 24.06 -11.93 -9.01
N ILE A 23 23.89 -12.03 -10.33
CA ILE A 23 22.94 -11.24 -11.08
C ILE A 23 21.51 -11.53 -10.62
N LEU A 24 21.16 -12.80 -10.47
CA LEU A 24 19.83 -13.21 -10.00
C LEU A 24 19.56 -12.69 -8.58
N PHE A 25 20.53 -12.82 -7.69
CA PHE A 25 20.42 -12.31 -6.33
C PHE A 25 20.26 -10.78 -6.31
N ALA A 26 21.07 -10.08 -7.09
CA ALA A 26 20.98 -8.63 -7.21
C ALA A 26 19.61 -8.19 -7.75
N ALA A 27 19.05 -8.93 -8.72
CA ALA A 27 17.72 -8.65 -9.26
C ALA A 27 16.62 -8.85 -8.19
N LEU A 28 16.75 -9.90 -7.37
CA LEU A 28 15.83 -10.15 -6.27
C LEU A 28 15.89 -9.04 -5.22
N VAL A 29 17.10 -8.65 -4.81
CA VAL A 29 17.29 -7.56 -3.83
C VAL A 29 16.74 -6.24 -4.39
N TYR A 30 17.00 -5.93 -5.64
CA TYR A 30 16.48 -4.73 -6.31
C TYR A 30 14.96 -4.73 -6.32
N THR A 31 14.33 -5.86 -6.64
CA THR A 31 12.88 -6.02 -6.63
C THR A 31 12.32 -5.76 -5.23
N PHE A 32 12.93 -6.33 -4.20
CA PHE A 32 12.53 -6.10 -2.81
C PHE A 32 12.61 -4.64 -2.42
N ILE A 33 13.73 -3.98 -2.74
CA ILE A 33 13.92 -2.56 -2.43
C ILE A 33 12.89 -1.69 -3.15
N THR A 34 12.57 -2.03 -4.39
CA THR A 34 11.60 -1.27 -5.20
C THR A 34 10.17 -1.45 -4.72
N LEU A 35 9.80 -2.66 -4.27
CA LEU A 35 8.44 -2.97 -3.83
C LEU A 35 8.20 -2.64 -2.35
N TRP A 36 9.25 -2.53 -1.55
CA TRP A 36 9.12 -2.27 -0.11
C TRP A 36 8.30 -1.02 0.22
N PRO A 37 8.54 0.15 -0.40
CA PRO A 37 7.73 1.33 -0.15
C PRO A 37 6.25 1.13 -0.48
N VAL A 38 5.93 0.33 -1.50
CA VAL A 38 4.54 0.02 -1.88
C VAL A 38 3.84 -0.76 -0.76
N PHE A 39 4.52 -1.75 -0.18
CA PHE A 39 4.00 -2.50 0.96
C PHE A 39 3.78 -1.61 2.18
N LEU A 40 4.73 -0.73 2.49
CA LEU A 40 4.59 0.20 3.60
C LEU A 40 3.41 1.15 3.38
N GLN A 41 3.26 1.68 2.19
CA GLN A 41 2.15 2.57 1.85
C GLN A 41 0.81 1.85 1.99
N LYS A 42 0.71 0.61 1.52
CA LYS A 42 -0.49 -0.19 1.68
C LYS A 42 -0.83 -0.42 3.15
N GLN A 43 0.15 -0.76 3.98
CA GLN A 43 -0.05 -0.92 5.42
C GLN A 43 -0.52 0.38 6.07
N ASN A 44 0.06 1.50 5.68
CA ASN A 44 -0.34 2.81 6.19
C ASN A 44 -1.77 3.16 5.77
N VAL A 45 -2.14 2.92 4.52
CA VAL A 45 -3.50 3.13 4.02
C VAL A 45 -4.50 2.26 4.79
N ASP A 46 -4.17 0.99 5.01
CA ASP A 46 -5.01 0.07 5.78
C ASP A 46 -5.19 0.56 7.22
N TYR A 47 -4.12 1.02 7.85
CA TYR A 47 -4.16 1.54 9.21
C TYR A 47 -5.01 2.81 9.32
N ILE A 48 -4.84 3.74 8.37
CA ILE A 48 -5.63 4.96 8.31
C ILE A 48 -7.11 4.61 8.16
N ALA A 49 -7.46 3.71 7.26
CA ALA A 49 -8.83 3.28 7.03
C ALA A 49 -9.43 2.65 8.30
N LYS A 50 -8.70 1.76 8.97
CA LYS A 50 -9.15 1.12 10.21
C LYS A 50 -9.37 2.13 11.33
N THR A 51 -8.47 3.09 11.46
CA THR A 51 -8.56 4.14 12.49
C THR A 51 -9.78 5.03 12.24
N MET A 52 -10.03 5.39 11.00
CA MET A 52 -11.19 6.20 10.61
C MET A 52 -12.51 5.46 10.85
N VAL A 53 -12.57 4.18 10.49
CA VAL A 53 -13.76 3.35 10.75
C VAL A 53 -14.04 3.26 12.24
N ARG A 54 -13.02 3.02 13.05
CA ARG A 54 -13.18 2.95 14.51
C ARG A 54 -13.65 4.28 15.09
N ALA A 55 -13.13 5.40 14.59
CA ALA A 55 -13.56 6.72 15.04
C ALA A 55 -15.05 6.96 14.72
N VAL A 56 -15.51 6.57 13.53
CA VAL A 56 -16.91 6.68 13.15
C VAL A 56 -17.80 5.74 13.97
N GLU A 57 -17.33 4.52 14.23
CA GLU A 57 -18.05 3.59 15.10
C GLU A 57 -18.29 4.18 16.50
N THR A 58 -17.28 4.83 17.04
CA THR A 58 -17.32 5.43 18.38
C THR A 58 -18.13 6.73 18.40
N ASN A 59 -17.99 7.56 17.37
CA ASN A 59 -18.67 8.86 17.29
C ASN A 59 -20.10 8.77 16.74
N GLY A 60 -20.37 7.75 15.93
CA GLY A 60 -21.69 7.54 15.31
C GLY A 60 -22.06 8.60 14.28
N ARG A 61 -21.10 9.34 13.78
CA ARG A 61 -21.35 10.38 12.76
C ARG A 61 -20.09 10.61 11.92
N ILE A 62 -20.30 11.10 10.72
CA ILE A 62 -19.24 11.47 9.78
C ILE A 62 -19.30 12.99 9.60
N ASP A 63 -18.41 13.69 10.25
CA ASP A 63 -18.36 15.16 10.26
C ASP A 63 -16.94 15.68 10.04
N SER A 64 -16.72 16.96 10.30
CA SER A 64 -15.41 17.59 10.14
C SER A 64 -14.33 16.97 11.03
N SER A 65 -14.71 16.42 12.18
CA SER A 65 -13.73 15.75 13.06
C SER A 65 -13.11 14.52 12.42
N ILE A 66 -13.87 13.81 11.60
CA ILE A 66 -13.36 12.65 10.84
C ILE A 66 -12.44 13.13 9.71
N THR A 67 -12.79 14.21 9.03
CA THR A 67 -11.93 14.81 8.00
C THR A 67 -10.62 15.32 8.60
N ASP A 68 -10.68 15.95 9.76
CA ASP A 68 -9.49 16.42 10.47
C ASP A 68 -8.60 15.24 10.90
N LEU A 69 -9.20 14.15 11.38
CA LEU A 69 -8.48 12.93 11.71
C LEU A 69 -7.80 12.33 10.47
N GLN A 70 -8.50 12.32 9.34
CA GLN A 70 -7.93 11.86 8.07
C GLN A 70 -6.67 12.65 7.72
N HIS A 71 -6.73 13.98 7.76
CA HIS A 71 -5.59 14.83 7.44
C HIS A 71 -4.44 14.65 8.42
N GLU A 72 -4.74 14.49 9.69
CA GLU A 72 -3.73 14.20 10.71
C GLU A 72 -3.00 12.88 10.44
N LEU A 73 -3.75 11.82 10.12
CA LEU A 73 -3.18 10.51 9.80
C LEU A 73 -2.36 10.55 8.49
N GLU A 74 -2.85 11.28 7.49
CA GLU A 74 -2.10 11.47 6.24
C GLU A 74 -0.76 12.15 6.50
N ASN A 75 -0.74 13.17 7.34
CA ASN A 75 0.49 13.86 7.72
C ASN A 75 1.44 12.97 8.53
N ASP A 76 0.91 12.22 9.50
CA ASP A 76 1.69 11.37 10.38
C ASP A 76 2.40 10.24 9.61
N PHE A 77 1.74 9.69 8.60
CA PHE A 77 2.28 8.60 7.79
C PHE A 77 2.92 9.05 6.48
N GLY A 78 2.84 10.35 6.15
CA GLY A 78 3.35 10.86 4.89
C GLY A 78 2.62 10.30 3.67
N VAL A 79 1.34 9.99 3.81
CA VAL A 79 0.50 9.43 2.76
C VAL A 79 -0.59 10.44 2.41
N GLU A 80 -0.87 10.61 1.13
CA GLU A 80 -1.98 11.42 0.66
C GLU A 80 -2.96 10.51 -0.07
N LEU A 81 -4.19 10.40 0.45
CA LEU A 81 -5.21 9.53 -0.11
C LEU A 81 -5.85 10.20 -1.33
N ASP A 82 -6.04 9.43 -2.40
CA ASP A 82 -6.67 9.93 -3.63
C ASP A 82 -8.17 10.16 -3.46
N ASP A 83 -8.85 9.25 -2.78
CA ASP A 83 -10.29 9.32 -2.57
C ASP A 83 -10.69 8.62 -1.28
N VAL A 84 -11.70 9.16 -0.62
CA VAL A 84 -12.30 8.57 0.58
C VAL A 84 -13.80 8.65 0.42
N ARG A 85 -14.46 7.49 0.42
CA ARG A 85 -15.91 7.39 0.26
C ARG A 85 -16.54 6.68 1.44
N TRP A 86 -17.62 7.27 1.90
CA TRP A 86 -18.46 6.69 2.93
C TRP A 86 -19.80 6.29 2.33
N THR A 87 -20.19 5.04 2.54
CA THR A 87 -21.49 4.52 2.10
C THR A 87 -22.26 4.07 3.33
N THR A 88 -23.37 4.72 3.61
CA THR A 88 -24.19 4.41 4.78
C THR A 88 -25.58 5.02 4.64
N GLN A 89 -26.49 4.56 5.49
CA GLN A 89 -27.79 5.19 5.69
C GLN A 89 -27.71 6.11 6.91
N TYR A 90 -27.79 7.40 6.68
CA TYR A 90 -27.79 8.40 7.74
C TYR A 90 -29.18 8.51 8.37
N VAL A 91 -29.20 8.96 9.63
CA VAL A 91 -30.42 9.45 10.23
C VAL A 91 -30.93 10.62 9.40
N PRO A 92 -32.21 10.67 8.99
CA PRO A 92 -32.69 11.70 8.04
C PRO A 92 -32.35 13.13 8.44
N GLY A 93 -31.80 13.87 7.48
CA GLY A 93 -31.41 15.26 7.67
C GLY A 93 -30.12 15.46 8.49
N THR A 94 -29.37 14.41 8.78
CA THR A 94 -28.13 14.50 9.58
C THR A 94 -26.99 13.70 8.97
N ASN A 95 -25.79 13.87 9.54
CA ASN A 95 -24.62 13.05 9.22
C ASN A 95 -24.38 11.95 10.27
N LYS A 96 -25.42 11.63 11.06
CA LYS A 96 -25.37 10.65 12.13
C LYS A 96 -25.74 9.26 11.65
N ILE A 97 -25.14 8.25 12.24
CA ILE A 97 -25.39 6.84 11.95
C ILE A 97 -25.96 6.18 13.21
N GLN A 98 -27.15 5.57 13.08
CA GLN A 98 -27.83 4.97 14.20
C GLN A 98 -27.07 3.71 14.68
N ILE A 99 -27.25 3.38 15.96
CA ILE A 99 -26.65 2.18 16.56
C ILE A 99 -26.97 0.92 15.75
N LYS A 100 -26.02 0.04 15.62
CA LYS A 100 -26.08 -1.22 14.84
C LYS A 100 -26.26 -1.02 13.32
N SER A 101 -26.36 0.21 12.84
CA SER A 101 -26.34 0.45 11.40
C SER A 101 -24.95 0.25 10.84
N LYS A 102 -24.89 -0.46 9.73
CA LYS A 102 -23.63 -0.71 9.04
C LYS A 102 -23.26 0.50 8.19
N PHE A 103 -21.99 0.78 8.13
CA PHE A 103 -21.44 1.75 7.19
C PHE A 103 -20.20 1.16 6.53
N GLU A 104 -19.85 1.67 5.38
CA GLU A 104 -18.75 1.19 4.60
C GLU A 104 -17.82 2.36 4.24
N LEU A 105 -16.53 2.16 4.44
CA LEU A 105 -15.51 3.10 4.05
C LEU A 105 -14.70 2.49 2.92
N THR A 106 -14.60 3.20 1.81
CA THR A 106 -13.71 2.87 0.70
C THR A 106 -12.64 3.93 0.57
N VAL A 107 -11.40 3.54 0.74
CA VAL A 107 -10.23 4.40 0.61
C VAL A 107 -9.46 3.98 -0.63
N THR A 108 -9.11 4.94 -1.46
CA THR A 108 -8.36 4.72 -2.68
C THR A 108 -7.09 5.55 -2.66
N ASP A 109 -5.99 4.93 -3.02
CA ASP A 109 -4.69 5.58 -3.15
C ASP A 109 -3.91 4.92 -4.28
N HIS A 110 -2.75 5.45 -4.60
CA HIS A 110 -1.84 4.84 -5.55
C HIS A 110 -0.40 4.97 -5.06
N ALA A 111 0.41 3.98 -5.39
CA ALA A 111 1.86 4.03 -5.21
C ALA A 111 2.53 4.16 -6.57
N THR A 112 3.58 4.97 -6.64
CA THR A 112 4.38 5.11 -7.86
C THR A 112 5.67 4.35 -7.69
N ILE A 113 5.92 3.41 -8.60
CA ILE A 113 7.18 2.68 -8.67
C ILE A 113 8.00 3.28 -9.80
N ARG A 114 9.18 3.78 -9.48
CA ARG A 114 10.11 4.31 -10.47
C ARG A 114 11.16 3.26 -10.81
N ILE A 115 11.15 2.80 -12.06
CA ILE A 115 12.13 1.85 -12.55
C ILE A 115 13.15 2.61 -13.39
N MET A 116 14.43 2.52 -13.01
CA MET A 116 15.50 3.13 -13.78
C MET A 116 15.69 2.37 -15.10
N ASN A 117 15.74 3.13 -16.19
CA ASN A 117 16.00 2.55 -17.50
C ASN A 117 17.52 2.32 -17.66
N PRO A 118 17.97 1.08 -17.85
CA PRO A 118 19.42 0.80 -18.00
C PRO A 118 20.02 1.29 -19.32
N THR A 119 19.21 1.77 -20.27
CA THR A 119 19.66 2.25 -21.59
C THR A 119 19.67 3.76 -21.71
N PHE A 120 19.86 4.49 -20.61
CA PHE A 120 19.90 5.95 -20.56
C PHE A 120 18.62 6.66 -21.02
N GLY A 121 17.49 5.97 -21.01
CA GLY A 121 16.19 6.58 -21.25
C GLY A 121 15.60 7.21 -19.99
N ASP A 122 14.43 7.82 -20.13
CA ASP A 122 13.69 8.34 -18.98
C ASP A 122 13.27 7.22 -18.04
N PRO A 123 13.27 7.44 -16.71
CA PRO A 123 12.77 6.45 -15.79
C PRO A 123 11.30 6.12 -16.08
N LEU A 124 10.97 4.85 -15.98
CA LEU A 124 9.60 4.39 -16.14
C LEU A 124 8.88 4.46 -14.79
N ASP A 125 7.79 5.24 -14.74
CA ASP A 125 6.94 5.32 -13.56
C ASP A 125 5.73 4.41 -13.76
N ILE A 126 5.53 3.50 -12.81
CA ILE A 126 4.38 2.59 -12.79
C ILE A 126 3.50 2.98 -11.61
N ASN A 127 2.24 3.31 -11.89
CA ASN A 127 1.26 3.58 -10.84
C ASN A 127 0.58 2.29 -10.45
N VAL A 128 0.64 1.96 -9.16
CA VAL A 128 -0.03 0.79 -8.58
C VAL A 128 -1.23 1.29 -7.80
N PRO A 129 -2.46 1.06 -8.29
CA PRO A 129 -3.65 1.46 -7.56
C PRO A 129 -3.85 0.58 -6.34
N MET A 130 -4.30 1.18 -5.25
CA MET A 130 -4.68 0.47 -4.03
C MET A 130 -6.06 0.93 -3.59
N SER A 131 -6.86 -0.02 -3.16
CA SER A 131 -8.17 0.27 -2.62
C SER A 131 -8.42 -0.63 -1.42
N LYS A 132 -9.01 -0.06 -0.38
CA LYS A 132 -9.40 -0.80 0.81
C LYS A 132 -10.83 -0.43 1.17
N THR A 133 -11.66 -1.45 1.32
CA THR A 133 -13.05 -1.30 1.77
C THR A 133 -13.19 -1.97 3.13
N LEU A 134 -13.69 -1.22 4.09
CA LEU A 134 -13.95 -1.70 5.45
C LEU A 134 -15.40 -1.44 5.81
N VAL A 135 -16.00 -2.39 6.51
CA VAL A 135 -17.36 -2.29 7.03
C VAL A 135 -17.28 -2.07 8.54
N GLY A 136 -17.98 -1.03 9.02
CA GLY A 136 -18.10 -0.76 10.43
C GLY A 136 -19.57 -0.78 10.88
N VAL A 137 -19.76 -0.82 12.17
CA VAL A 137 -21.09 -0.78 12.79
C VAL A 137 -21.11 0.34 13.82
N SER A 138 -22.08 1.25 13.69
CA SER A 138 -22.21 2.35 14.65
C SER A 138 -22.55 1.80 16.04
N GLN A 139 -21.88 2.35 17.05
CA GLN A 139 -22.07 1.99 18.45
C GLN A 139 -22.81 3.07 19.23
N VAL A 140 -23.25 4.12 18.58
CA VAL A 140 -23.90 5.28 19.20
C VAL A 140 -25.38 5.27 18.90
N PHE A 141 -26.20 5.41 19.94
CA PHE A 141 -27.65 5.56 19.82
C PHE A 141 -28.01 7.05 19.73
N TRP A 142 -28.72 7.40 18.68
CA TRP A 142 -29.21 8.75 18.46
C TRP A 142 -30.73 8.79 18.68
N LYS A 143 -31.15 9.68 19.56
CA LYS A 143 -32.58 9.93 19.81
C LYS A 143 -33.20 10.81 18.74
#